data_3364640e5aede95e5ceb90ed241c903b
#
_entry.id   3364640e5aede95e5ceb90ed241c903b
#
_cell.length_a   1.000
_cell.length_b   1.000
_cell.length_c   1.000
_cell.angle_alpha   90.00
_cell.angle_beta   90.00
_cell.angle_gamma   90.00
#
_symmetry.space_group_name_H-M   'P 1'
#
loop_
_entity.id
_entity.type
_entity.pdbx_description
1 polymer ?
#
loop_
_entity_poly.entity_id
_entity_poly.type
_entity_poly.pdbx_seq_one_letter_code
_entity_poly.pdbx_strand_id
1 'polypeptide(L)'
;MIQTNASGIIKRKEHARKGHERMKRRLISLVLVLMLVMTAGCGKKSTTKKLKTEDLDETTLQGMAKDITKEMSLKNKIGQLFMVSVYQLDEAESKNQTSVTSQMKKTLKKYPAGGVIMFAKNINTPDQTKKMTDELQDASYIPLFMAVDEEGGQVSRVASNPKMKMTVYPSAQEVGRTYNNKKIAQMGKTQGKELKELGFNMNLAPVADVLTNKNNTEIGDRSFGADSKKVADIITTLVKNMQKQQISATLKHFPGSGQTGGDTHRGSTETDQTINALRDTDFKPFKAGIKAKADAVMVSHLMLSNV
;
A
#
# COMPACT_ATOMS: atom_id res chain seq x y z
N MET A 1 25.11 -31.42 -33.02
CA MET A 1 24.79 -30.10 -33.59
C MET A 1 24.01 -29.26 -32.56
N ILE A 2 24.68 -28.82 -31.48
CA ILE A 2 24.11 -27.91 -30.47
C ILE A 2 25.22 -26.93 -30.07
N GLN A 3 25.46 -25.89 -30.87
CA GLN A 3 26.48 -24.86 -30.58
C GLN A 3 26.02 -23.46 -31.01
N THR A 4 24.79 -23.03 -30.68
CA THR A 4 24.31 -21.70 -31.11
C THR A 4 23.43 -20.97 -30.11
N ASN A 5 23.58 -21.17 -28.80
CA ASN A 5 22.72 -20.41 -27.86
C ASN A 5 23.46 -19.64 -26.72
N ALA A 6 24.72 -19.86 -26.51
CA ALA A 6 25.47 -19.16 -25.43
C ALA A 6 25.74 -17.68 -25.77
N SER A 7 26.05 -17.36 -27.02
CA SER A 7 26.35 -15.98 -27.46
C SER A 7 25.12 -15.05 -27.37
N GLY A 8 23.92 -15.57 -27.69
CA GLY A 8 22.69 -14.80 -27.61
C GLY A 8 22.27 -14.48 -26.16
N ILE A 9 22.50 -15.42 -25.25
CA ILE A 9 22.21 -15.24 -23.82
C ILE A 9 23.17 -14.23 -23.17
N ILE A 10 24.45 -14.28 -23.55
CA ILE A 10 25.48 -13.34 -23.06
C ILE A 10 25.17 -11.92 -23.56
N LYS A 11 24.86 -11.72 -24.83
CA LYS A 11 24.47 -10.42 -25.39
C LYS A 11 23.21 -9.85 -24.74
N ARG A 12 22.19 -10.67 -24.43
CA ARG A 12 20.98 -10.25 -23.72
C ARG A 12 21.27 -9.84 -22.28
N LYS A 13 22.15 -10.56 -21.57
CA LYS A 13 22.59 -10.21 -20.21
C LYS A 13 23.38 -8.89 -20.18
N GLU A 14 24.25 -8.68 -21.15
CA GLU A 14 25.01 -7.41 -21.28
C GLU A 14 24.10 -6.24 -21.63
N HIS A 15 23.10 -6.42 -22.49
CA HIS A 15 22.15 -5.37 -22.85
C HIS A 15 21.26 -4.99 -21.65
N ALA A 16 20.77 -5.97 -20.89
CA ALA A 16 20.01 -5.75 -19.65
C ALA A 16 20.85 -5.05 -18.58
N ARG A 17 22.15 -5.42 -18.44
CA ARG A 17 23.08 -4.79 -17.50
C ARG A 17 23.41 -3.34 -17.90
N LYS A 18 23.63 -3.08 -19.18
CA LYS A 18 23.86 -1.72 -19.72
C LYS A 18 22.60 -0.84 -19.58
N GLY A 19 21.40 -1.39 -19.77
CA GLY A 19 20.13 -0.70 -19.52
C GLY A 19 19.98 -0.31 -18.04
N HIS A 20 20.29 -1.22 -17.14
CA HIS A 20 20.22 -1.00 -15.69
C HIS A 20 21.22 0.07 -15.20
N GLU A 21 22.48 0.02 -15.68
CA GLU A 21 23.50 1.03 -15.40
C GLU A 21 23.12 2.41 -16.00
N ARG A 22 22.56 2.42 -17.21
CA ARG A 22 22.11 3.65 -17.89
C ARG A 22 20.94 4.31 -17.15
N MET A 23 20.02 3.51 -16.62
CA MET A 23 18.87 3.98 -15.83
C MET A 23 19.33 4.51 -14.46
N LYS A 24 20.25 3.81 -13.77
CA LYS A 24 20.89 4.32 -12.53
C LYS A 24 21.61 5.65 -12.77
N ARG A 25 22.38 5.76 -13.84
CA ARG A 25 23.08 7.02 -14.19
C ARG A 25 22.11 8.15 -14.52
N ARG A 26 20.97 7.86 -15.18
CA ARG A 26 19.96 8.86 -15.49
C ARG A 26 19.16 9.29 -14.26
N LEU A 27 18.80 8.35 -13.34
CA LEU A 27 18.20 8.72 -12.05
C LEU A 27 19.18 9.58 -11.22
N ILE A 28 20.43 9.21 -11.16
CA ILE A 28 21.49 9.97 -10.49
C ILE A 28 21.71 11.31 -11.21
N SER A 29 21.66 11.35 -12.56
CA SER A 29 21.75 12.59 -13.34
C SER A 29 20.52 13.49 -13.17
N LEU A 30 19.29 12.94 -13.08
CA LEU A 30 18.10 13.73 -12.80
C LEU A 30 18.16 14.37 -11.40
N VAL A 31 18.61 13.60 -10.41
CA VAL A 31 18.85 14.10 -9.05
C VAL A 31 19.97 15.14 -9.02
N LEU A 32 21.06 14.93 -9.81
CA LEU A 32 22.18 15.88 -9.96
C LEU A 32 21.81 17.12 -10.80
N VAL A 33 21.00 16.98 -11.85
CA VAL A 33 20.51 18.14 -12.65
C VAL A 33 19.55 19.00 -11.82
N LEU A 34 18.70 18.41 -10.99
CA LEU A 34 17.92 19.17 -10.00
C LEU A 34 18.82 19.89 -8.97
N MET A 35 20.00 19.31 -8.64
CA MET A 35 20.99 19.99 -7.79
C MET A 35 21.78 21.09 -8.52
N LEU A 36 22.02 20.97 -9.84
CA LEU A 36 22.82 21.94 -10.63
C LEU A 36 22.03 23.18 -11.07
N VAL A 37 20.73 23.06 -11.30
CA VAL A 37 19.91 24.24 -11.68
C VAL A 37 19.82 25.27 -10.55
N MET A 38 20.18 24.90 -9.30
CA MET A 38 20.18 25.80 -8.15
C MET A 38 21.52 26.52 -7.90
N THR A 39 22.58 26.22 -8.67
CA THR A 39 23.92 26.83 -8.47
C THR A 39 24.24 28.00 -9.40
N ALA A 40 23.37 28.36 -10.34
CA ALA A 40 23.60 29.43 -11.30
C ALA A 40 22.97 30.80 -10.88
N GLY A 41 23.02 31.11 -9.60
CA GLY A 41 22.55 32.39 -9.05
C GLY A 41 23.42 32.91 -7.92
N CYS A 42 24.30 33.83 -8.24
CA CYS A 42 25.02 34.81 -7.39
C CYS A 42 25.09 34.61 -5.86
N GLY A 43 26.27 34.29 -5.40
CA GLY A 43 26.92 34.81 -4.18
C GLY A 43 26.09 34.99 -2.89
N LYS A 44 25.76 33.88 -2.21
CA LYS A 44 25.58 33.81 -0.73
C LYS A 44 25.70 32.34 -0.33
N LYS A 45 26.31 32.02 0.82
CA LYS A 45 26.48 30.66 1.35
C LYS A 45 25.16 29.88 1.22
N SER A 46 25.06 29.01 0.20
CA SER A 46 23.90 28.18 -0.06
C SER A 46 24.00 26.95 0.84
N THR A 47 23.20 26.89 1.89
CA THR A 47 22.75 25.65 2.51
C THR A 47 21.92 24.90 1.44
N THR A 48 22.50 23.92 0.79
CA THR A 48 21.81 23.04 -0.15
C THR A 48 20.72 22.26 0.60
N LYS A 49 19.50 22.80 0.58
CA LYS A 49 18.30 22.09 1.06
C LYS A 49 18.08 20.91 0.10
N LYS A 50 18.29 19.67 0.57
CA LYS A 50 17.92 18.49 -0.21
C LYS A 50 16.43 18.60 -0.54
N LEU A 51 16.09 18.72 -1.83
CA LEU A 51 14.70 18.70 -2.27
C LEU A 51 14.12 17.32 -1.90
N LYS A 52 13.06 17.32 -1.11
CA LYS A 52 12.34 16.10 -0.81
C LYS A 52 11.21 15.94 -1.82
N THR A 53 10.83 14.71 -2.16
CA THR A 53 9.72 14.42 -3.07
C THR A 53 8.40 15.05 -2.61
N GLU A 54 8.24 15.25 -1.32
CA GLU A 54 7.09 15.94 -0.69
C GLU A 54 7.04 17.46 -1.00
N ASP A 55 8.14 18.06 -1.47
CA ASP A 55 8.24 19.45 -1.88
C ASP A 55 7.91 19.65 -3.37
N LEU A 56 7.65 18.57 -4.14
CA LEU A 56 7.34 18.61 -5.57
C LEU A 56 5.82 18.67 -5.79
N ASP A 57 5.41 19.48 -6.77
CA ASP A 57 4.01 19.51 -7.18
C ASP A 57 3.59 18.23 -7.92
N GLU A 58 2.28 17.98 -7.97
CA GLU A 58 1.71 16.75 -8.57
C GLU A 58 2.09 16.61 -10.05
N THR A 59 2.16 17.71 -10.81
CA THR A 59 2.50 17.69 -12.23
C THR A 59 3.93 17.22 -12.45
N THR A 60 4.86 17.70 -11.63
CA THR A 60 6.27 17.28 -11.64
C THR A 60 6.40 15.80 -11.29
N LEU A 61 5.70 15.34 -10.26
CA LEU A 61 5.71 13.92 -9.84
C LEU A 61 5.14 13.02 -10.95
N GLN A 62 4.05 13.40 -11.59
CA GLN A 62 3.45 12.67 -12.71
C GLN A 62 4.40 12.62 -13.93
N GLY A 63 5.07 13.72 -14.24
CA GLY A 63 6.09 13.75 -15.27
C GLY A 63 7.22 12.77 -15.00
N MET A 64 7.78 12.78 -13.80
CA MET A 64 8.83 11.85 -13.37
C MET A 64 8.37 10.38 -13.43
N ALA A 65 7.17 10.08 -12.95
CA ALA A 65 6.59 8.74 -13.02
C ALA A 65 6.42 8.24 -14.46
N LYS A 66 5.96 9.11 -15.35
CA LYS A 66 5.83 8.83 -16.80
C LYS A 66 7.18 8.51 -17.44
N ASP A 67 8.21 9.30 -17.14
CA ASP A 67 9.55 9.10 -17.69
C ASP A 67 10.16 7.79 -17.17
N ILE A 68 10.06 7.52 -15.87
CA ILE A 68 10.49 6.25 -15.28
C ILE A 68 9.77 5.08 -15.96
N THR A 69 8.44 5.15 -16.08
CA THR A 69 7.62 4.13 -16.70
C THR A 69 8.00 3.89 -18.16
N LYS A 70 8.31 4.93 -18.91
CA LYS A 70 8.73 4.83 -20.32
C LYS A 70 10.01 4.02 -20.48
N GLU A 71 10.98 4.23 -19.58
CA GLU A 71 12.29 3.55 -19.60
C GLU A 71 12.24 2.11 -19.04
N MET A 72 11.15 1.71 -18.38
CA MET A 72 10.99 0.37 -17.84
C MET A 72 10.84 -0.68 -18.93
N SER A 73 11.49 -1.85 -18.75
CA SER A 73 11.20 -3.04 -19.57
C SER A 73 9.76 -3.54 -19.33
N LEU A 74 9.18 -4.24 -20.31
CA LEU A 74 7.85 -4.85 -20.15
C LEU A 74 7.76 -5.73 -18.90
N LYS A 75 8.81 -6.50 -18.61
CA LYS A 75 8.90 -7.33 -17.42
C LYS A 75 8.78 -6.50 -16.14
N ASN A 76 9.49 -5.38 -16.07
CA ASN A 76 9.42 -4.49 -14.90
C ASN A 76 8.04 -3.86 -14.78
N LYS A 77 7.44 -3.41 -15.89
CA LYS A 77 6.07 -2.86 -15.89
C LYS A 77 5.06 -3.88 -15.35
N ILE A 78 5.12 -5.13 -15.84
CA ILE A 78 4.25 -6.21 -15.36
C ILE A 78 4.48 -6.45 -13.87
N GLY A 79 5.75 -6.55 -13.43
CA GLY A 79 6.08 -6.76 -12.01
C GLY A 79 5.50 -5.71 -11.09
N GLN A 80 5.46 -4.44 -11.52
CA GLN A 80 4.89 -3.34 -10.73
C GLN A 80 3.37 -3.44 -10.51
N LEU A 81 2.67 -4.29 -11.25
CA LEU A 81 1.22 -4.55 -11.06
C LEU A 81 0.95 -5.54 -9.92
N PHE A 82 1.97 -6.17 -9.35
CA PHE A 82 1.81 -7.19 -8.32
C PHE A 82 2.26 -6.69 -6.95
N MET A 83 1.42 -6.92 -5.96
CA MET A 83 1.77 -6.92 -4.56
C MET A 83 1.80 -8.37 -4.09
N VAL A 84 2.92 -8.79 -3.51
CA VAL A 84 3.14 -10.19 -3.09
C VAL A 84 3.33 -10.27 -1.58
N SER A 85 3.01 -11.41 -1.00
CA SER A 85 3.33 -11.67 0.41
C SER A 85 4.82 -12.00 0.58
N VAL A 86 5.34 -11.80 1.79
CA VAL A 86 6.71 -12.19 2.15
C VAL A 86 6.98 -13.66 1.80
N TYR A 87 6.02 -14.54 2.05
CA TYR A 87 6.10 -15.98 1.74
C TYR A 87 6.34 -16.26 0.25
N GLN A 88 5.71 -15.49 -0.65
CA GLN A 88 5.87 -15.68 -2.11
C GLN A 88 7.27 -15.27 -2.63
N LEU A 89 8.03 -14.57 -1.84
CA LEU A 89 9.41 -14.22 -2.18
C LEU A 89 10.39 -15.37 -1.93
N ASP A 90 10.06 -16.28 -1.01
CA ASP A 90 10.84 -17.48 -0.70
C ASP A 90 9.93 -18.58 -0.16
N GLU A 91 9.41 -19.40 -1.07
CA GLU A 91 8.42 -20.46 -0.75
C GLU A 91 9.06 -21.65 -0.02
N ALA A 92 10.39 -21.80 -0.06
CA ALA A 92 11.10 -22.85 0.67
C ALA A 92 11.15 -22.59 2.19
N GLU A 93 10.95 -21.32 2.59
CA GLU A 93 10.96 -20.90 3.98
C GLU A 93 9.54 -20.90 4.58
N SER A 94 9.49 -20.87 5.91
CA SER A 94 8.23 -20.80 6.65
C SER A 94 7.45 -19.51 6.36
N LYS A 95 6.11 -19.59 6.35
CA LYS A 95 5.23 -18.42 6.32
C LYS A 95 5.47 -17.43 7.47
N ASN A 96 6.16 -17.88 8.52
CA ASN A 96 6.50 -17.07 9.71
C ASN A 96 7.85 -16.36 9.60
N GLN A 97 8.35 -16.15 8.36
CA GLN A 97 9.63 -15.51 8.13
C GLN A 97 9.67 -14.09 8.71
N THR A 98 10.66 -13.83 9.55
CA THR A 98 10.88 -12.55 10.24
C THR A 98 12.20 -11.86 9.84
N SER A 99 12.88 -12.40 8.82
CA SER A 99 14.12 -11.84 8.26
C SER A 99 14.14 -11.97 6.74
N VAL A 100 14.90 -11.14 6.08
CA VAL A 100 15.04 -11.17 4.61
C VAL A 100 16.13 -12.14 4.22
N THR A 101 15.76 -13.18 3.47
CA THR A 101 16.69 -14.19 2.99
C THR A 101 17.42 -13.75 1.71
N SER A 102 18.50 -14.44 1.39
CA SER A 102 19.19 -14.23 0.11
C SER A 102 18.32 -14.59 -1.09
N GLN A 103 17.39 -15.55 -0.91
CA GLN A 103 16.43 -15.94 -1.95
C GLN A 103 15.39 -14.85 -2.20
N MET A 104 14.83 -14.23 -1.16
CA MET A 104 13.91 -13.09 -1.30
C MET A 104 14.55 -11.95 -2.12
N LYS A 105 15.81 -11.61 -1.82
CA LYS A 105 16.58 -10.60 -2.59
C LYS A 105 16.77 -11.00 -4.06
N LYS A 106 17.02 -12.28 -4.34
CA LYS A 106 17.12 -12.80 -5.72
C LYS A 106 15.77 -12.75 -6.43
N THR A 107 14.69 -13.11 -5.73
CA THR A 107 13.32 -13.11 -6.27
C THR A 107 12.89 -11.69 -6.66
N LEU A 108 13.05 -10.70 -5.78
CA LEU A 108 12.74 -9.29 -6.08
C LEU A 108 13.57 -8.74 -7.25
N LYS A 109 14.84 -9.12 -7.39
CA LYS A 109 15.67 -8.75 -8.56
C LYS A 109 15.20 -9.43 -9.85
N LYS A 110 14.73 -10.67 -9.75
CA LYS A 110 14.26 -11.44 -10.91
C LYS A 110 12.84 -11.03 -11.31
N TYR A 111 11.98 -10.76 -10.35
CA TYR A 111 10.58 -10.39 -10.52
C TYR A 111 10.30 -9.11 -9.68
N PRO A 112 10.48 -7.93 -10.27
CA PRO A 112 10.42 -6.66 -9.56
C PRO A 112 8.97 -6.29 -9.22
N ALA A 113 8.46 -6.85 -8.14
CA ALA A 113 7.11 -6.55 -7.63
C ALA A 113 6.93 -5.05 -7.32
N GLY A 114 5.69 -4.57 -7.40
CA GLY A 114 5.32 -3.20 -7.01
C GLY A 114 5.16 -3.05 -5.51
N GLY A 115 4.88 -4.14 -4.79
CA GLY A 115 4.73 -4.09 -3.34
C GLY A 115 4.90 -5.42 -2.64
N VAL A 116 5.06 -5.35 -1.32
CA VAL A 116 5.10 -6.50 -0.42
C VAL A 116 4.11 -6.26 0.71
N ILE A 117 3.25 -7.24 0.97
CA ILE A 117 2.36 -7.26 2.13
C ILE A 117 2.97 -8.10 3.24
N MET A 118 2.98 -7.57 4.47
CA MET A 118 3.37 -8.29 5.68
C MET A 118 2.16 -8.65 6.52
N PHE A 119 2.18 -9.85 7.07
CA PHE A 119 1.16 -10.35 7.98
C PHE A 119 1.71 -10.44 9.41
N ALA A 120 0.83 -10.61 10.40
CA ALA A 120 1.22 -10.67 11.83
C ALA A 120 2.38 -11.65 12.11
N LYS A 121 2.45 -12.75 11.35
CA LYS A 121 3.52 -13.76 11.48
C LYS A 121 4.91 -13.28 11.06
N ASN A 122 4.99 -12.18 10.30
CA ASN A 122 6.24 -11.57 9.87
C ASN A 122 6.70 -10.45 10.81
N ILE A 123 5.88 -10.08 11.81
CA ILE A 123 6.01 -8.90 12.66
C ILE A 123 6.22 -9.36 14.10
N ASN A 124 7.41 -9.13 14.66
CA ASN A 124 7.75 -9.62 16.00
C ASN A 124 8.13 -8.49 16.97
N THR A 125 9.07 -7.62 16.61
CA THR A 125 9.48 -6.44 17.37
C THR A 125 9.65 -5.23 16.45
N PRO A 126 9.62 -3.99 16.97
CA PRO A 126 9.84 -2.80 16.15
C PRO A 126 11.15 -2.86 15.35
N ASP A 127 12.26 -3.18 15.99
CA ASP A 127 13.58 -3.24 15.35
C ASP A 127 13.64 -4.32 14.26
N GLN A 128 13.10 -5.51 14.55
CA GLN A 128 13.04 -6.59 13.55
C GLN A 128 12.18 -6.17 12.35
N THR A 129 11.00 -5.60 12.60
CA THR A 129 10.07 -5.18 11.54
C THR A 129 10.70 -4.08 10.69
N LYS A 130 11.25 -3.05 11.33
CA LYS A 130 11.94 -1.95 10.62
C LYS A 130 13.10 -2.46 9.79
N LYS A 131 13.96 -3.32 10.35
CA LYS A 131 15.06 -3.94 9.62
C LYS A 131 14.57 -4.70 8.40
N MET A 132 13.50 -5.48 8.53
CA MET A 132 12.94 -6.28 7.44
C MET A 132 12.35 -5.40 6.34
N THR A 133 11.62 -4.34 6.67
CA THR A 133 11.10 -3.38 5.68
C THR A 133 12.21 -2.66 4.93
N ASP A 134 13.27 -2.23 5.64
CA ASP A 134 14.43 -1.58 5.02
C ASP A 134 15.17 -2.52 4.07
N GLU A 135 15.45 -3.75 4.50
CA GLU A 135 16.16 -4.73 3.66
C GLU A 135 15.37 -5.15 2.41
N LEU A 136 14.03 -5.20 2.48
CA LEU A 136 13.18 -5.42 1.31
C LEU A 136 13.22 -4.22 0.36
N GLN A 137 13.15 -3.00 0.88
CA GLN A 137 13.31 -1.76 0.08
C GLN A 137 14.67 -1.73 -0.63
N ASP A 138 15.74 -2.02 0.09
CA ASP A 138 17.11 -2.05 -0.46
C ASP A 138 17.29 -3.13 -1.54
N ALA A 139 16.54 -4.23 -1.45
CA ALA A 139 16.58 -5.31 -2.43
C ALA A 139 15.84 -4.97 -3.73
N SER A 140 14.95 -3.98 -3.71
CA SER A 140 14.15 -3.57 -4.87
C SER A 140 14.80 -2.39 -5.60
N TYR A 141 14.71 -2.41 -6.93
CA TYR A 141 15.18 -1.30 -7.77
C TYR A 141 14.21 -0.12 -7.78
N ILE A 142 12.92 -0.39 -7.76
CA ILE A 142 11.85 0.60 -7.63
C ILE A 142 11.31 0.48 -6.21
N PRO A 143 11.12 1.59 -5.49
CA PRO A 143 10.58 1.53 -4.13
C PRO A 143 9.27 0.75 -4.05
N LEU A 144 9.20 -0.15 -3.06
CA LEU A 144 8.04 -1.03 -2.85
C LEU A 144 6.93 -0.30 -2.08
N PHE A 145 5.69 -0.62 -2.41
CA PHE A 145 4.62 -0.47 -1.44
C PHE A 145 4.82 -1.53 -0.34
N MET A 146 5.15 -1.07 0.87
CA MET A 146 5.23 -1.93 2.06
C MET A 146 3.90 -1.84 2.78
N ALA A 147 3.07 -2.88 2.59
CA ALA A 147 1.68 -2.88 3.02
C ALA A 147 1.42 -3.75 4.24
N VAL A 148 0.43 -3.38 5.03
CA VAL A 148 -0.07 -4.15 6.16
C VAL A 148 -1.56 -3.87 6.38
N ASP A 149 -2.31 -4.82 6.97
CA ASP A 149 -3.66 -4.60 7.45
C ASP A 149 -3.62 -4.14 8.92
N GLU A 150 -3.83 -2.85 9.16
CA GLU A 150 -3.96 -2.29 10.49
C GLU A 150 -5.27 -1.50 10.58
N GLU A 151 -6.39 -2.24 10.70
CA GLU A 151 -7.74 -1.66 10.79
C GLU A 151 -8.07 -1.19 12.22
N GLY A 152 -7.51 -1.88 13.19
CA GLY A 152 -7.95 -1.92 14.59
C GLY A 152 -8.86 -3.13 14.86
N GLY A 153 -9.24 -3.35 16.11
CA GLY A 153 -10.03 -4.50 16.51
C GLY A 153 -9.37 -5.84 16.14
N GLN A 154 -10.15 -6.73 15.54
CA GLN A 154 -9.68 -8.09 15.19
C GLN A 154 -8.69 -8.12 14.00
N VAL A 155 -8.68 -7.10 13.16
CA VAL A 155 -7.76 -6.99 12.02
C VAL A 155 -6.71 -5.92 12.32
N SER A 156 -5.77 -6.30 13.17
CA SER A 156 -4.64 -5.47 13.59
C SER A 156 -3.39 -6.35 13.56
N ARG A 157 -2.58 -6.22 12.50
CA ARG A 157 -1.44 -7.13 12.28
C ARG A 157 -0.21 -6.68 13.06
N VAL A 158 -0.15 -5.44 13.45
CA VAL A 158 0.97 -4.83 14.17
C VAL A 158 0.62 -4.59 15.64
N ALA A 159 -0.41 -3.78 15.91
CA ALA A 159 -0.74 -3.38 17.29
C ALA A 159 -1.30 -4.52 18.15
N SER A 160 -1.81 -5.62 17.56
CA SER A 160 -2.22 -6.82 18.31
C SER A 160 -1.04 -7.56 18.95
N ASN A 161 0.20 -7.31 18.50
CA ASN A 161 1.39 -7.85 19.13
C ASN A 161 1.91 -6.87 20.20
N PRO A 162 1.83 -7.20 21.50
CA PRO A 162 2.20 -6.27 22.58
C PRO A 162 3.68 -5.85 22.56
N LYS A 163 4.55 -6.65 21.92
CA LYS A 163 5.98 -6.30 21.76
C LYS A 163 6.18 -5.08 20.85
N MET A 164 5.21 -4.78 19.98
CA MET A 164 5.29 -3.65 19.06
C MET A 164 5.07 -2.30 19.74
N LYS A 165 4.45 -2.29 20.92
CA LYS A 165 4.19 -1.08 21.72
C LYS A 165 3.42 0.00 20.95
N MET A 166 2.59 -0.42 20.00
CA MET A 166 1.71 0.47 19.24
C MET A 166 0.40 0.73 19.97
N THR A 167 -0.26 1.81 19.59
CA THR A 167 -1.58 2.16 20.11
C THR A 167 -2.62 1.16 19.61
N VAL A 168 -3.26 0.44 20.53
CA VAL A 168 -4.35 -0.50 20.22
C VAL A 168 -5.66 0.28 20.10
N TYR A 169 -6.35 0.10 18.98
CA TYR A 169 -7.68 0.67 18.75
C TYR A 169 -8.76 -0.41 18.84
N PRO A 170 -9.97 -0.06 19.33
CA PRO A 170 -11.10 -0.99 19.33
C PRO A 170 -11.57 -1.29 17.91
N SER A 171 -12.59 -2.14 17.77
CA SER A 171 -13.21 -2.42 16.48
C SER A 171 -13.74 -1.15 15.80
N ALA A 172 -13.81 -1.17 14.45
CA ALA A 172 -14.34 -0.05 13.70
C ALA A 172 -15.78 0.30 14.12
N GLN A 173 -16.59 -0.70 14.46
CA GLN A 173 -17.94 -0.50 14.96
C GLN A 173 -17.96 0.30 16.26
N GLU A 174 -17.06 -0.03 17.19
CA GLU A 174 -16.95 0.70 18.46
C GLU A 174 -16.42 2.13 18.21
N VAL A 175 -15.44 2.31 17.33
CA VAL A 175 -14.97 3.64 16.88
C VAL A 175 -16.15 4.43 16.30
N GLY A 176 -16.90 3.83 15.38
CA GLY A 176 -18.08 4.46 14.76
C GLY A 176 -19.12 4.87 15.79
N ARG A 177 -19.31 4.08 16.84
CA ARG A 177 -20.29 4.34 17.89
C ARG A 177 -19.86 5.44 18.88
N THR A 178 -18.57 5.47 19.27
CA THR A 178 -18.11 6.21 20.46
C THR A 178 -17.16 7.37 20.15
N TYR A 179 -16.47 7.37 18.99
CA TYR A 179 -15.49 8.41 18.68
C TYR A 179 -16.15 9.61 18.00
N ASN A 180 -15.72 10.79 18.39
CA ASN A 180 -15.99 12.03 17.66
C ASN A 180 -14.91 12.27 16.59
N ASN A 181 -15.12 13.25 15.72
CA ASN A 181 -14.18 13.57 14.63
C ASN A 181 -12.75 13.86 15.11
N LYS A 182 -12.58 14.46 16.28
CA LYS A 182 -11.24 14.73 16.86
C LYS A 182 -10.51 13.43 17.22
N LYS A 183 -11.21 12.46 17.84
CA LYS A 183 -10.65 11.14 18.17
C LYS A 183 -10.35 10.34 16.90
N ILE A 184 -11.22 10.40 15.88
CA ILE A 184 -11.01 9.73 14.59
C ILE A 184 -9.79 10.33 13.87
N ALA A 185 -9.66 11.66 13.85
CA ALA A 185 -8.50 12.33 13.28
C ALA A 185 -7.19 11.94 13.99
N GLN A 186 -7.24 11.87 15.33
CA GLN A 186 -6.08 11.42 16.11
C GLN A 186 -5.74 9.95 15.84
N MET A 187 -6.72 9.07 15.70
CA MET A 187 -6.52 7.66 15.31
C MET A 187 -5.76 7.56 13.99
N GLY A 188 -6.26 8.20 12.91
CA GLY A 188 -5.60 8.18 11.61
C GLY A 188 -4.17 8.76 11.67
N LYS A 189 -3.96 9.84 12.43
CA LYS A 189 -2.63 10.42 12.62
C LYS A 189 -1.70 9.47 13.37
N THR A 190 -2.14 8.87 14.46
CA THR A 190 -1.31 7.99 15.30
C THR A 190 -0.96 6.71 14.58
N GLN A 191 -1.95 5.99 14.01
CA GLN A 191 -1.67 4.80 13.20
C GLN A 191 -0.71 5.09 12.04
N GLY A 192 -0.95 6.19 11.31
CA GLY A 192 -0.07 6.57 10.21
C GLY A 192 1.37 6.80 10.67
N LYS A 193 1.57 7.55 11.76
CA LYS A 193 2.90 7.80 12.33
C LYS A 193 3.59 6.51 12.76
N GLU A 194 2.92 5.69 13.55
CA GLU A 194 3.47 4.46 14.10
C GLU A 194 3.83 3.45 12.98
N LEU A 195 2.98 3.29 11.95
CA LEU A 195 3.29 2.46 10.78
C LEU A 195 4.49 2.99 9.98
N LYS A 196 4.59 4.33 9.82
CA LYS A 196 5.72 4.96 9.13
C LYS A 196 7.04 4.70 9.84
N GLU A 197 7.07 4.74 11.16
CA GLU A 197 8.26 4.46 11.98
C GLU A 197 8.77 3.03 11.78
N LEU A 198 7.88 2.09 11.45
CA LEU A 198 8.21 0.69 11.15
C LEU A 198 8.60 0.45 9.67
N GLY A 199 8.59 1.49 8.83
CA GLY A 199 8.95 1.40 7.41
C GLY A 199 7.80 0.99 6.48
N PHE A 200 6.57 0.88 6.97
CA PHE A 200 5.40 0.77 6.10
C PHE A 200 5.11 2.10 5.41
N ASN A 201 4.52 2.04 4.23
CA ASN A 201 4.06 3.20 3.47
C ASN A 201 2.64 3.02 2.93
N MET A 202 1.99 1.88 3.19
CA MET A 202 0.62 1.60 2.81
C MET A 202 -0.10 0.84 3.93
N ASN A 203 -1.28 1.33 4.31
CA ASN A 203 -2.21 0.59 5.16
C ASN A 203 -3.39 0.11 4.32
N LEU A 204 -3.68 -1.20 4.35
CA LEU A 204 -4.86 -1.78 3.72
C LEU A 204 -6.10 -1.51 4.60
N ALA A 205 -6.32 -0.25 4.90
CA ALA A 205 -7.41 0.33 5.67
C ALA A 205 -7.62 1.79 5.24
N PRO A 206 -8.78 2.39 5.50
CA PRO A 206 -9.90 1.92 6.32
C PRO A 206 -10.92 1.07 5.56
N VAL A 207 -11.69 0.25 6.32
CA VAL A 207 -12.85 -0.47 5.81
C VAL A 207 -13.98 0.52 5.52
N ALA A 208 -14.39 0.60 4.26
CA ALA A 208 -15.43 1.53 3.78
C ALA A 208 -16.80 0.86 3.63
N ASP A 209 -16.89 -0.44 3.97
CA ASP A 209 -18.13 -1.21 3.89
C ASP A 209 -19.17 -0.68 4.87
N VAL A 210 -20.43 -0.54 4.40
CA VAL A 210 -21.58 -0.14 5.21
C VAL A 210 -22.32 -1.39 5.66
N LEU A 211 -22.38 -1.66 6.98
CA LEU A 211 -22.98 -2.89 7.53
C LEU A 211 -24.51 -2.81 7.52
N THR A 212 -25.13 -3.08 6.39
CA THR A 212 -26.59 -3.11 6.26
C THR A 212 -27.20 -4.46 6.61
N ASN A 213 -26.44 -5.54 6.47
CA ASN A 213 -26.85 -6.88 6.92
C ASN A 213 -26.18 -7.22 8.27
N LYS A 214 -26.98 -7.27 9.32
CA LYS A 214 -26.52 -7.59 10.69
C LYS A 214 -25.96 -9.02 10.84
N ASN A 215 -26.31 -9.91 9.90
CA ASN A 215 -25.84 -11.30 9.90
C ASN A 215 -24.51 -11.47 9.12
N ASN A 216 -23.96 -10.39 8.58
CA ASN A 216 -22.67 -10.43 7.91
C ASN A 216 -21.55 -10.64 8.93
N THR A 217 -20.92 -11.82 8.91
CA THR A 217 -19.84 -12.22 9.83
C THR A 217 -18.46 -11.88 9.31
N GLU A 218 -18.31 -11.66 7.98
CA GLU A 218 -17.02 -11.28 7.38
C GLU A 218 -16.66 -9.85 7.71
N ILE A 219 -17.59 -8.93 7.50
CA ILE A 219 -17.39 -7.51 7.79
C ILE A 219 -17.68 -7.24 9.27
N GLY A 220 -18.88 -7.59 9.74
CA GLY A 220 -19.23 -7.52 11.16
C GLY A 220 -18.77 -6.21 11.81
N ASP A 221 -18.01 -6.34 12.89
CA ASP A 221 -17.50 -5.21 13.69
C ASP A 221 -16.32 -4.47 13.04
N ARG A 222 -15.84 -4.91 11.86
CA ARG A 222 -14.87 -4.20 11.03
C ARG A 222 -15.49 -2.98 10.33
N SER A 223 -16.83 -2.89 10.19
CA SER A 223 -17.51 -1.72 9.67
C SER A 223 -17.70 -0.65 10.75
N PHE A 224 -17.61 0.63 10.35
CA PHE A 224 -17.96 1.77 11.21
C PHE A 224 -19.46 1.93 11.48
N GLY A 225 -20.32 1.10 10.87
CA GLY A 225 -21.75 1.04 11.11
C GLY A 225 -22.62 0.94 9.85
N ALA A 226 -23.93 1.09 10.05
CA ALA A 226 -24.95 0.95 8.99
C ALA A 226 -25.36 2.29 8.33
N ASP A 227 -24.95 3.41 8.89
CA ASP A 227 -25.24 4.74 8.32
C ASP A 227 -24.13 5.13 7.34
N SER A 228 -24.45 5.06 6.04
CA SER A 228 -23.50 5.34 4.96
C SER A 228 -22.91 6.76 4.99
N LYS A 229 -23.68 7.74 5.48
CA LYS A 229 -23.19 9.12 5.62
C LYS A 229 -22.15 9.22 6.75
N LYS A 230 -22.45 8.63 7.90
CA LYS A 230 -21.55 8.59 9.04
C LYS A 230 -20.26 7.83 8.69
N VAL A 231 -20.36 6.68 8.02
CA VAL A 231 -19.19 5.94 7.52
C VAL A 231 -18.37 6.82 6.57
N ALA A 232 -19.01 7.53 5.63
CA ALA A 232 -18.32 8.42 4.69
C ALA A 232 -17.56 9.56 5.40
N ASP A 233 -18.10 10.15 6.45
CA ASP A 233 -17.44 11.20 7.24
C ASP A 233 -16.23 10.66 7.99
N ILE A 234 -16.32 9.45 8.57
CA ILE A 234 -15.23 8.75 9.24
C ILE A 234 -14.12 8.43 8.25
N ILE A 235 -14.45 7.84 7.10
CA ILE A 235 -13.51 7.51 6.01
C ILE A 235 -12.74 8.76 5.57
N THR A 236 -13.45 9.86 5.31
CA THR A 236 -12.84 11.14 4.94
C THR A 236 -11.81 11.60 5.96
N THR A 237 -12.13 11.48 7.24
CA THR A 237 -11.27 11.93 8.34
C THR A 237 -10.04 11.03 8.49
N LEU A 238 -10.21 9.69 8.44
CA LEU A 238 -9.10 8.74 8.54
C LEU A 238 -8.13 8.88 7.37
N VAL A 239 -8.63 8.87 6.12
CA VAL A 239 -7.81 9.02 4.91
C VAL A 239 -6.93 10.26 5.00
N LYS A 240 -7.54 11.44 5.25
CA LYS A 240 -6.81 12.70 5.33
C LYS A 240 -5.70 12.70 6.39
N ASN A 241 -5.95 12.11 7.56
CA ASN A 241 -4.99 12.16 8.67
C ASN A 241 -3.91 11.08 8.56
N MET A 242 -4.23 9.92 7.99
CA MET A 242 -3.26 8.86 7.70
C MET A 242 -2.30 9.28 6.58
N GLN A 243 -2.82 9.79 5.48
CA GLN A 243 -1.99 10.20 4.33
C GLN A 243 -1.10 11.41 4.62
N LYS A 244 -1.48 12.30 5.56
CA LYS A 244 -0.58 13.32 6.09
C LYS A 244 0.66 12.75 6.79
N GLN A 245 0.64 11.49 7.19
CA GLN A 245 1.80 10.79 7.75
C GLN A 245 2.57 10.00 6.68
N GLN A 246 2.27 10.21 5.39
CA GLN A 246 2.87 9.50 4.26
C GLN A 246 2.59 7.98 4.29
N ILE A 247 1.41 7.60 4.73
CA ILE A 247 0.87 6.25 4.65
C ILE A 247 -0.30 6.27 3.68
N SER A 248 -0.16 5.59 2.55
CA SER A 248 -1.24 5.41 1.58
C SER A 248 -2.41 4.67 2.21
N ALA A 249 -3.61 5.26 2.16
CA ALA A 249 -4.83 4.65 2.64
C ALA A 249 -5.52 3.86 1.52
N THR A 250 -6.03 2.67 1.86
CA THR A 250 -6.75 1.79 0.93
C THR A 250 -8.19 1.60 1.38
N LEU A 251 -9.13 2.09 0.59
CA LEU A 251 -10.56 1.86 0.85
C LEU A 251 -10.93 0.43 0.47
N LYS A 252 -11.64 -0.29 1.31
CA LYS A 252 -12.03 -1.69 1.07
C LYS A 252 -13.40 -2.01 1.66
N HIS A 253 -14.15 -2.92 1.05
CA HIS A 253 -13.89 -3.78 -0.11
C HIS A 253 -14.88 -3.40 -1.22
N PHE A 254 -14.42 -2.68 -2.25
CA PHE A 254 -15.32 -2.19 -3.31
C PHE A 254 -15.99 -3.34 -4.07
N PRO A 255 -17.28 -3.28 -4.38
CA PRO A 255 -18.21 -2.13 -4.30
C PRO A 255 -18.89 -1.95 -2.94
N GLY A 256 -18.62 -2.78 -1.95
CA GLY A 256 -19.23 -2.83 -0.63
C GLY A 256 -19.64 -4.26 -0.31
N SER A 257 -19.12 -4.83 0.78
CA SER A 257 -19.41 -6.21 1.21
C SER A 257 -20.30 -6.26 2.46
N GLY A 258 -20.73 -5.11 3.00
CA GLY A 258 -21.45 -5.07 4.27
C GLY A 258 -22.93 -5.54 4.21
N GLN A 259 -23.48 -5.74 3.01
CA GLN A 259 -24.84 -6.22 2.80
C GLN A 259 -24.91 -7.74 2.53
N THR A 260 -23.77 -8.42 2.30
CA THR A 260 -23.73 -9.86 1.97
C THR A 260 -23.99 -10.75 3.18
N GLY A 261 -24.46 -11.98 2.91
CA GLY A 261 -24.63 -13.01 3.95
C GLY A 261 -23.50 -14.03 4.03
N GLY A 262 -22.52 -13.95 3.11
CA GLY A 262 -21.40 -14.92 3.00
C GLY A 262 -20.05 -14.30 3.33
N ASP A 263 -19.05 -15.18 3.46
CA ASP A 263 -17.65 -14.84 3.66
C ASP A 263 -16.88 -15.10 2.35
N THR A 264 -16.39 -14.05 1.71
CA THR A 264 -15.68 -14.11 0.42
C THR A 264 -14.37 -14.88 0.49
N HIS A 265 -13.81 -15.11 1.69
CA HIS A 265 -12.62 -15.93 1.91
C HIS A 265 -12.93 -17.44 1.92
N ARG A 266 -14.21 -17.83 2.03
CA ARG A 266 -14.65 -19.22 2.10
C ARG A 266 -15.32 -19.73 0.83
N GLY A 267 -15.64 -18.82 -0.09
CA GLY A 267 -16.30 -19.14 -1.35
C GLY A 267 -16.78 -17.91 -2.09
N SER A 268 -17.44 -18.13 -3.24
CA SER A 268 -18.07 -17.03 -3.97
C SER A 268 -19.22 -16.45 -3.14
N THR A 269 -19.18 -15.13 -2.93
CA THR A 269 -20.26 -14.39 -2.31
C THR A 269 -20.96 -13.55 -3.37
N GLU A 270 -22.28 -13.51 -3.32
CA GLU A 270 -23.12 -12.83 -4.29
C GLU A 270 -23.97 -11.78 -3.62
N THR A 271 -24.26 -10.71 -4.33
CA THR A 271 -25.28 -9.73 -3.97
C THR A 271 -26.23 -9.49 -5.12
N ASP A 272 -27.51 -9.38 -4.81
CA ASP A 272 -28.60 -9.01 -5.71
C ASP A 272 -28.86 -7.50 -5.76
N GLN A 273 -28.03 -6.70 -5.08
CA GLN A 273 -28.14 -5.25 -5.07
C GLN A 273 -28.06 -4.67 -6.48
N THR A 274 -29.00 -3.78 -6.79
CA THR A 274 -28.95 -3.01 -8.04
C THR A 274 -27.88 -1.92 -7.96
N ILE A 275 -27.41 -1.45 -9.10
CA ILE A 275 -26.46 -0.34 -9.17
C ILE A 275 -26.97 0.92 -8.47
N ASN A 276 -28.29 1.15 -8.46
CA ASN A 276 -28.87 2.30 -7.77
C ASN A 276 -28.82 2.12 -6.25
N ALA A 277 -29.16 0.94 -5.73
CA ALA A 277 -29.02 0.64 -4.31
C ALA A 277 -27.59 0.79 -3.81
N LEU A 278 -26.61 0.28 -4.57
CA LEU A 278 -25.18 0.47 -4.27
C LEU A 278 -24.78 1.96 -4.28
N ARG A 279 -25.28 2.75 -5.23
CA ARG A 279 -25.04 4.21 -5.30
C ARG A 279 -25.61 4.96 -4.11
N ASP A 280 -26.75 4.51 -3.63
CA ASP A 280 -27.46 5.17 -2.51
C ASP A 280 -26.88 4.80 -1.14
N THR A 281 -26.09 3.73 -1.05
CA THR A 281 -25.55 3.22 0.21
C THR A 281 -24.04 3.04 0.13
N ASP A 282 -23.60 1.97 -0.50
CA ASP A 282 -22.23 1.44 -0.43
C ASP A 282 -21.20 2.34 -1.11
N PHE A 283 -21.57 3.00 -2.22
CA PHE A 283 -20.64 3.90 -2.92
C PHE A 283 -20.36 5.22 -2.20
N LYS A 284 -21.20 5.63 -1.22
CA LYS A 284 -21.01 6.92 -0.53
C LYS A 284 -19.66 7.00 0.20
N PRO A 285 -19.26 6.03 1.04
CA PRO A 285 -17.96 6.04 1.69
C PRO A 285 -16.78 6.00 0.70
N PHE A 286 -16.88 5.21 -0.38
CA PHE A 286 -15.84 5.16 -1.41
C PHE A 286 -15.71 6.51 -2.12
N LYS A 287 -16.82 7.12 -2.56
CA LYS A 287 -16.80 8.47 -3.17
C LYS A 287 -16.20 9.52 -2.22
N ALA A 288 -16.53 9.44 -0.94
CA ALA A 288 -16.00 10.36 0.07
C ALA A 288 -14.48 10.17 0.27
N GLY A 289 -14.01 8.92 0.35
CA GLY A 289 -12.60 8.60 0.46
C GLY A 289 -11.80 9.00 -0.78
N ILE A 290 -12.33 8.76 -1.99
CA ILE A 290 -11.72 9.21 -3.26
C ILE A 290 -11.65 10.75 -3.30
N LYS A 291 -12.72 11.44 -2.89
CA LYS A 291 -12.70 12.92 -2.77
C LYS A 291 -11.68 13.39 -1.72
N ALA A 292 -11.43 12.60 -0.68
CA ALA A 292 -10.39 12.85 0.31
C ALA A 292 -8.98 12.47 -0.18
N LYS A 293 -8.85 12.01 -1.44
CA LYS A 293 -7.61 11.62 -2.11
C LYS A 293 -7.01 10.32 -1.57
N ALA A 294 -7.85 9.33 -1.22
CA ALA A 294 -7.36 7.98 -0.93
C ALA A 294 -6.54 7.44 -2.09
N ASP A 295 -5.37 6.86 -1.80
CA ASP A 295 -4.40 6.44 -2.82
C ASP A 295 -4.80 5.12 -3.49
N ALA A 296 -5.59 4.28 -2.81
CA ALA A 296 -5.99 2.98 -3.34
C ALA A 296 -7.43 2.60 -2.99
N VAL A 297 -7.99 1.72 -3.82
CA VAL A 297 -9.28 1.03 -3.59
C VAL A 297 -9.05 -0.46 -3.82
N MET A 298 -9.36 -1.28 -2.82
CA MET A 298 -9.32 -2.74 -2.91
C MET A 298 -10.67 -3.26 -3.37
N VAL A 299 -10.67 -4.00 -4.48
CA VAL A 299 -11.87 -4.65 -5.04
C VAL A 299 -12.13 -5.95 -4.29
N SER A 300 -13.39 -6.21 -3.96
CA SER A 300 -13.87 -7.43 -3.33
C SER A 300 -13.92 -8.61 -4.32
N HIS A 301 -14.02 -9.84 -3.80
CA HIS A 301 -14.34 -11.06 -4.55
C HIS A 301 -15.86 -11.30 -4.64
N LEU A 302 -16.62 -10.23 -4.82
CA LEU A 302 -18.08 -10.24 -4.81
C LEU A 302 -18.67 -10.36 -6.21
N MET A 303 -19.63 -11.28 -6.41
CA MET A 303 -20.43 -11.34 -7.62
C MET A 303 -21.63 -10.39 -7.51
N LEU A 304 -21.88 -9.65 -8.57
CA LEU A 304 -23.00 -8.71 -8.70
C LEU A 304 -23.95 -9.28 -9.76
N SER A 305 -25.07 -9.88 -9.32
CA SER A 305 -26.01 -10.55 -10.25
C SER A 305 -26.98 -9.58 -10.93
N ASN A 306 -27.13 -8.36 -10.40
CA ASN A 306 -28.09 -7.35 -10.92
C ASN A 306 -27.40 -6.04 -11.37
N VAL A 307 -26.15 -6.11 -11.84
CA VAL A 307 -25.37 -4.96 -12.33
C VAL A 307 -24.88 -5.20 -13.74
#